data_d41cbfb461f063b0ef66aa1cd862ce77
#
_entry.id   d41cbfb461f063b0ef66aa1cd862ce77
#
_cell.length_a   1.000
_cell.length_b   1.000
_cell.length_c   1.000
_cell.angle_alpha   90.00
_cell.angle_beta   90.00
_cell.angle_gamma   90.00
#
_symmetry.space_group_name_H-M   'P 1'
#
loop_
_entity.id
_entity.type
_entity.pdbx_description
1 polymer ?
#
loop_
_entity_poly.entity_id
_entity_poly.type
_entity_poly.pdbx_seq_one_letter_code
_entity_poly.pdbx_strand_id
1 'polypeptide(L)'
;MAENLLDDSFKIVGVKRRRLHEPVADQIRQAIFRGLIVTGHKLPPEREMAEHFQTSRVALREALRSLEKEGLITIKRGAGGGAFVADFDNALNALADSLNTVVRLGSAKSANLTEMRSILEPEITRLATLRATPEDISAIEAVVIAQEQELVGGELSRKLDMEFHRCVAEAAHNPVMNIVVNAVNQSIRDSILRSKRTEEMRKRVVTYHRDIFEAVRSGNAELAKRIMNSHVVDVQCHLETSDHE
;
A
#
# COMPACT_ATOMS: atom_id res chain seq x y z
N MET A 1 3.50 34.08 -19.89
CA MET A 1 4.98 34.04 -20.07
C MET A 1 5.57 33.62 -18.76
N ALA A 2 5.84 32.30 -18.61
CA ALA A 2 6.61 31.78 -17.48
C ALA A 2 8.06 31.74 -17.96
N GLU A 3 8.82 32.74 -17.53
CA GLU A 3 10.24 32.84 -17.83
C GLU A 3 11.02 31.69 -17.14
N ASN A 4 11.85 31.12 -17.96
CA ASN A 4 12.81 30.04 -17.73
C ASN A 4 13.64 30.29 -16.45
N LEU A 5 13.28 29.63 -15.34
CA LEU A 5 13.97 29.77 -14.04
C LEU A 5 15.25 28.94 -13.95
N LEU A 6 15.68 28.32 -15.05
CA LEU A 6 16.90 27.52 -15.13
C LEU A 6 17.75 28.02 -16.30
N ASP A 7 18.35 29.17 -16.10
CA ASP A 7 19.45 29.68 -16.91
C ASP A 7 20.74 28.93 -16.55
N ASP A 8 21.64 28.74 -17.52
CA ASP A 8 22.96 28.07 -17.40
C ASP A 8 23.87 28.66 -16.29
N SER A 9 23.42 29.70 -15.61
CA SER A 9 24.11 30.36 -14.49
C SER A 9 23.80 29.78 -13.12
N PHE A 10 22.84 28.82 -12.96
CA PHE A 10 22.52 28.22 -11.67
C PHE A 10 23.60 27.22 -11.24
N LYS A 11 24.72 27.74 -10.77
CA LYS A 11 25.77 26.93 -10.15
C LYS A 11 25.38 26.61 -8.71
N ILE A 12 24.90 25.39 -8.48
CA ILE A 12 24.80 24.85 -7.12
C ILE A 12 26.22 24.62 -6.59
N VAL A 13 26.69 25.54 -5.76
CA VAL A 13 27.93 25.33 -5.00
C VAL A 13 27.59 24.47 -3.79
N GLY A 14 28.11 23.24 -3.77
CA GLY A 14 27.85 22.27 -2.71
C GLY A 14 28.34 22.78 -1.35
N VAL A 15 27.40 22.98 -0.42
CA VAL A 15 27.72 23.23 0.99
C VAL A 15 28.16 21.91 1.58
N LYS A 16 29.46 21.73 1.82
CA LYS A 16 30.03 20.61 2.60
C LYS A 16 29.73 20.80 4.09
N ARG A 17 28.46 20.77 4.48
CA ARG A 17 28.07 20.42 5.83
C ARG A 17 27.75 18.93 5.80
N ARG A 18 28.59 18.10 6.46
CA ARG A 18 28.19 16.74 6.83
C ARG A 18 26.80 16.86 7.43
N ARG A 19 25.82 16.24 6.80
CA ARG A 19 24.45 16.21 7.30
C ARG A 19 24.46 15.39 8.57
N LEU A 20 24.58 16.05 9.74
CA LEU A 20 24.67 15.40 11.08
C LEU A 20 23.47 14.51 11.39
N HIS A 21 22.38 14.67 10.65
CA HIS A 21 21.17 13.85 10.81
C HIS A 21 21.28 12.45 10.17
N GLU A 22 22.06 12.27 9.08
CA GLU A 22 22.19 10.97 8.41
C GLU A 22 22.79 9.88 9.34
N PRO A 23 23.90 10.10 10.05
CA PRO A 23 24.42 9.11 10.99
C PRO A 23 23.46 8.75 12.13
N VAL A 24 22.63 9.70 12.58
CA VAL A 24 21.62 9.45 13.60
C VAL A 24 20.49 8.60 13.02
N ALA A 25 20.00 8.94 11.83
CA ALA A 25 18.99 8.15 11.14
C ALA A 25 19.48 6.71 10.89
N ASP A 26 20.74 6.56 10.46
CA ASP A 26 21.35 5.25 10.20
C ASP A 26 21.42 4.37 11.45
N GLN A 27 21.79 4.94 12.61
CA GLN A 27 21.84 4.17 13.85
C GLN A 27 20.44 3.69 14.27
N ILE A 28 19.44 4.56 14.21
CA ILE A 28 18.05 4.18 14.53
C ILE A 28 17.54 3.13 13.53
N ARG A 29 17.78 3.32 12.23
CA ARG A 29 17.43 2.36 11.17
C ARG A 29 18.03 0.99 11.43
N GLN A 30 19.32 0.93 11.76
CA GLN A 30 20.00 -0.32 12.07
C GLN A 30 19.45 -0.98 13.35
N ALA A 31 19.07 -0.20 14.36
CA ALA A 31 18.45 -0.73 15.56
C ALA A 31 17.08 -1.38 15.26
N ILE A 32 16.29 -0.77 14.39
CA ILE A 32 15.01 -1.33 13.91
C ILE A 32 15.25 -2.61 13.11
N PHE A 33 16.14 -2.59 12.11
CA PHE A 33 16.40 -3.75 11.25
C PHE A 33 17.02 -4.94 11.99
N ARG A 34 17.75 -4.69 13.07
CA ARG A 34 18.28 -5.75 13.95
C ARG A 34 17.27 -6.24 14.99
N GLY A 35 16.05 -5.70 15.00
CA GLY A 35 15.03 -6.06 15.98
C GLY A 35 15.31 -5.58 17.42
N LEU A 36 16.28 -4.66 17.61
CA LEU A 36 16.57 -4.07 18.92
C LEU A 36 15.45 -3.13 19.37
N ILE A 37 14.73 -2.54 18.40
CA ILE A 37 13.54 -1.74 18.60
C ILE A 37 12.45 -2.33 17.72
N VAL A 38 11.38 -2.83 18.34
CA VAL A 38 10.33 -3.57 17.63
C VAL A 38 9.18 -2.65 17.21
N THR A 39 8.37 -3.11 16.30
CA THR A 39 7.15 -2.45 15.80
C THR A 39 6.27 -1.95 16.95
N GLY A 40 5.75 -0.74 16.83
CA GLY A 40 4.93 -0.09 17.84
C GLY A 40 5.70 0.48 19.04
N HIS A 41 7.00 0.19 19.15
CA HIS A 41 7.82 0.71 20.24
C HIS A 41 7.93 2.24 20.16
N LYS A 42 7.70 2.91 21.28
CA LYS A 42 7.90 4.35 21.40
C LYS A 42 9.38 4.67 21.57
N LEU A 43 9.93 5.50 20.70
CA LEU A 43 11.30 6.01 20.87
C LEU A 43 11.39 6.97 22.06
N PRO A 44 12.56 7.10 22.70
CA PRO A 44 12.76 8.07 23.78
C PRO A 44 12.42 9.51 23.36
N PRO A 45 12.14 10.42 24.30
CA PRO A 45 11.89 11.81 23.99
C PRO A 45 13.01 12.46 23.18
N GLU A 46 12.67 13.37 22.23
CA GLU A 46 13.66 14.05 21.38
C GLU A 46 14.81 14.69 22.16
N ARG A 47 14.53 15.23 23.37
CA ARG A 47 15.57 15.82 24.22
C ARG A 47 16.60 14.79 24.65
N GLU A 48 16.13 13.66 25.12
CA GLU A 48 16.97 12.57 25.61
C GLU A 48 17.79 11.96 24.47
N MET A 49 17.15 11.70 23.33
CA MET A 49 17.86 11.21 22.14
C MET A 49 18.93 12.19 21.65
N ALA A 50 18.64 13.51 21.65
CA ALA A 50 19.61 14.51 21.22
C ALA A 50 20.85 14.53 22.13
N GLU A 51 20.65 14.36 23.43
CA GLU A 51 21.74 14.25 24.44
C GLU A 51 22.55 12.97 24.19
N HIS A 52 21.91 11.81 24.05
CA HIS A 52 22.58 10.53 23.80
C HIS A 52 23.36 10.49 22.48
N PHE A 53 22.79 11.03 21.40
CA PHE A 53 23.46 11.12 20.11
C PHE A 53 24.46 12.28 20.01
N GLN A 54 24.61 13.09 21.06
CA GLN A 54 25.47 14.28 21.09
C GLN A 54 25.23 15.19 19.88
N THR A 55 23.95 15.40 19.55
CA THR A 55 23.51 16.16 18.36
C THR A 55 22.54 17.29 18.75
N SER A 56 22.29 18.22 17.83
CA SER A 56 21.26 19.23 18.06
C SER A 56 19.86 18.65 17.87
N ARG A 57 18.85 19.21 18.57
CA ARG A 57 17.45 18.83 18.38
C ARG A 57 16.98 19.03 16.94
N VAL A 58 17.56 20.00 16.23
CA VAL A 58 17.24 20.24 14.80
C VAL A 58 17.73 19.08 13.96
N ALA A 59 18.98 18.65 14.12
CA ALA A 59 19.52 17.51 13.39
C ALA A 59 18.78 16.21 13.72
N LEU A 60 18.42 15.99 15.00
CA LEU A 60 17.61 14.85 15.40
C LEU A 60 16.23 14.85 14.71
N ARG A 61 15.54 15.99 14.68
CA ARG A 61 14.24 16.11 14.00
C ARG A 61 14.34 15.81 12.50
N GLU A 62 15.40 16.27 11.85
CA GLU A 62 15.64 15.93 10.44
C GLU A 62 15.90 14.43 10.25
N ALA A 63 16.64 13.79 11.18
CA ALA A 63 16.81 12.34 11.17
C ALA A 63 15.46 11.59 11.33
N LEU A 64 14.64 12.01 12.30
CA LEU A 64 13.32 11.41 12.51
C LEU A 64 12.39 11.63 11.31
N ARG A 65 12.39 12.82 10.69
CA ARG A 65 11.63 13.07 9.46
C ARG A 65 12.09 12.21 8.28
N SER A 66 13.39 11.94 8.17
CA SER A 66 13.91 11.01 7.14
C SER A 66 13.36 9.62 7.36
N LEU A 67 13.44 9.11 8.59
CA LEU A 67 12.91 7.78 8.96
C LEU A 67 11.39 7.70 8.80
N GLU A 68 10.65 8.77 9.06
CA GLU A 68 9.20 8.84 8.83
C GLU A 68 8.86 8.77 7.33
N LYS A 69 9.61 9.47 6.47
CA LYS A 69 9.46 9.38 5.02
C LYS A 69 9.79 8.00 4.46
N GLU A 70 10.72 7.30 5.10
CA GLU A 70 11.07 5.91 4.78
C GLU A 70 10.01 4.90 5.28
N GLY A 71 9.00 5.35 6.04
CA GLY A 71 7.99 4.49 6.63
C GLY A 71 8.48 3.67 7.82
N LEU A 72 9.67 3.97 8.37
CA LEU A 72 10.26 3.24 9.49
C LEU A 72 9.72 3.68 10.86
N ILE A 73 9.27 4.92 10.96
CA ILE A 73 8.64 5.46 12.17
C ILE A 73 7.41 6.30 11.83
N THR A 74 6.58 6.54 12.82
CA THR A 74 5.44 7.46 12.77
C THR A 74 5.56 8.49 13.88
N ILE A 75 5.32 9.77 13.58
CA ILE A 75 5.34 10.86 14.56
C ILE A 75 3.91 11.23 14.95
N LYS A 76 3.51 10.92 16.19
CA LYS A 76 2.19 11.28 16.74
C LYS A 76 2.32 12.57 17.56
N ARG A 77 1.37 13.52 17.36
CA ARG A 77 1.31 14.81 18.07
C ARG A 77 0.41 14.72 19.30
N GLY A 78 0.61 15.64 20.27
CA GLY A 78 -0.27 15.80 21.41
C GLY A 78 0.19 15.06 22.68
N ALA A 79 -0.68 15.01 23.69
CA ALA A 79 -0.43 14.31 24.94
C ALA A 79 -0.26 12.81 24.68
N GLY A 80 0.87 12.24 25.11
CA GLY A 80 1.24 10.86 24.78
C GLY A 80 1.91 10.67 23.40
N GLY A 81 2.05 11.74 22.60
CA GLY A 81 2.73 11.72 21.31
C GLY A 81 4.21 11.34 21.40
N GLY A 82 4.89 11.35 20.25
CA GLY A 82 6.30 10.97 20.10
C GLY A 82 6.52 10.21 18.81
N ALA A 83 7.75 9.73 18.62
CA ALA A 83 8.11 8.86 17.52
C ALA A 83 7.91 7.39 17.93
N PHE A 84 7.30 6.60 17.04
CA PHE A 84 7.01 5.18 17.23
C PHE A 84 7.57 4.40 16.05
N VAL A 85 8.11 3.21 16.28
CA VAL A 85 8.48 2.31 15.18
C VAL A 85 7.22 1.96 14.40
N ALA A 86 7.29 2.12 13.09
CA ALA A 86 6.15 1.93 12.19
C ALA A 86 5.70 0.47 12.14
N ASP A 87 4.44 0.30 11.81
CA ASP A 87 3.82 -0.99 11.55
C ASP A 87 3.69 -1.25 10.04
N PHE A 88 3.04 -2.35 9.72
CA PHE A 88 2.77 -2.75 8.35
C PHE A 88 2.02 -1.67 7.53
N ASP A 89 1.02 -1.03 8.13
CA ASP A 89 0.19 -0.04 7.45
C ASP A 89 1.01 1.20 7.05
N ASN A 90 1.98 1.60 7.88
CA ASN A 90 2.86 2.72 7.54
C ASN A 90 3.80 2.40 6.37
N ALA A 91 4.36 1.19 6.33
CA ALA A 91 5.19 0.74 5.21
C ALA A 91 4.37 0.66 3.92
N LEU A 92 3.16 0.15 4.00
CA LEU A 92 2.20 0.10 2.91
C LEU A 92 1.88 1.51 2.38
N ASN A 93 1.53 2.46 3.26
CA ASN A 93 1.20 3.83 2.87
C ASN A 93 2.39 4.54 2.22
N ALA A 94 3.60 4.38 2.75
CA ALA A 94 4.81 4.97 2.17
C ALA A 94 5.10 4.45 0.75
N LEU A 95 4.88 3.16 0.51
CA LEU A 95 5.01 2.58 -0.82
C LEU A 95 3.91 3.07 -1.78
N ALA A 96 2.65 3.12 -1.32
CA ALA A 96 1.54 3.64 -2.11
C ALA A 96 1.74 5.11 -2.48
N ASP A 97 2.22 5.96 -1.57
CA ASP A 97 2.53 7.36 -1.83
C ASP A 97 3.66 7.52 -2.87
N SER A 98 4.65 6.64 -2.84
CA SER A 98 5.72 6.60 -3.83
C SER A 98 5.19 6.24 -5.22
N LEU A 99 4.34 5.21 -5.32
CA LEU A 99 3.67 4.82 -6.57
C LEU A 99 2.77 5.94 -7.10
N ASN A 100 1.97 6.56 -6.24
CA ASN A 100 1.12 7.69 -6.60
C ASN A 100 1.93 8.87 -7.14
N THR A 101 3.10 9.14 -6.56
CA THR A 101 3.99 10.19 -7.04
C THR A 101 4.46 9.92 -8.46
N VAL A 102 4.89 8.68 -8.77
CA VAL A 102 5.32 8.27 -10.10
C VAL A 102 4.18 8.43 -11.13
N VAL A 103 2.96 8.05 -10.76
CA VAL A 103 1.77 8.22 -11.62
C VAL A 103 1.46 9.71 -11.84
N ARG A 104 1.45 10.53 -10.78
CA ARG A 104 1.16 11.97 -10.86
C ARG A 104 2.19 12.76 -11.68
N LEU A 105 3.45 12.34 -11.65
CA LEU A 105 4.52 12.91 -12.48
C LEU A 105 4.43 12.48 -13.95
N GLY A 106 3.46 11.66 -14.33
CA GLY A 106 3.26 11.17 -15.70
C GLY A 106 4.29 10.13 -16.15
N SER A 107 5.13 9.63 -15.23
CA SER A 107 6.12 8.58 -15.53
C SER A 107 5.49 7.19 -15.64
N ALA A 108 4.27 7.01 -15.13
CA ALA A 108 3.47 5.80 -15.27
C ALA A 108 1.99 6.16 -15.44
N LYS A 109 1.24 5.27 -16.10
CA LYS A 109 -0.22 5.37 -16.26
C LYS A 109 -0.93 4.41 -15.29
N SER A 110 -2.20 4.67 -15.01
CA SER A 110 -3.03 3.73 -14.23
C SER A 110 -3.04 2.33 -14.82
N ALA A 111 -3.00 2.21 -16.15
CA ALA A 111 -2.88 0.93 -16.84
C ALA A 111 -1.64 0.12 -16.43
N ASN A 112 -0.51 0.76 -16.14
CA ASN A 112 0.68 0.05 -15.67
C ASN A 112 0.50 -0.56 -14.27
N LEU A 113 -0.27 0.09 -13.40
CA LEU A 113 -0.62 -0.49 -12.10
C LEU A 113 -1.58 -1.68 -12.27
N THR A 114 -2.51 -1.60 -13.22
CA THR A 114 -3.44 -2.71 -13.52
C THR A 114 -2.70 -3.89 -14.15
N GLU A 115 -1.75 -3.63 -15.04
CA GLU A 115 -0.87 -4.68 -15.59
C GLU A 115 -0.10 -5.39 -14.46
N MET A 116 0.42 -4.65 -13.49
CA MET A 116 1.07 -5.22 -12.32
C MET A 116 0.11 -6.09 -11.48
N ARG A 117 -1.15 -5.67 -11.31
CA ARG A 117 -2.19 -6.46 -10.65
C ARG A 117 -2.43 -7.80 -11.37
N SER A 118 -2.55 -7.77 -12.70
CA SER A 118 -2.80 -8.98 -13.49
C SER A 118 -1.68 -10.02 -13.41
N ILE A 119 -0.48 -9.59 -13.03
CA ILE A 119 0.67 -10.48 -12.79
C ILE A 119 0.68 -10.99 -11.34
N LEU A 120 0.45 -10.11 -10.38
CA LEU A 120 0.65 -10.42 -8.96
C LEU A 120 -0.57 -11.11 -8.33
N GLU A 121 -1.77 -10.59 -8.53
CA GLU A 121 -2.95 -11.05 -7.80
C GLU A 121 -3.35 -12.50 -8.11
N PRO A 122 -3.28 -12.99 -9.37
CA PRO A 122 -3.55 -14.40 -9.65
C PRO A 122 -2.58 -15.35 -8.91
N GLU A 123 -1.29 -15.00 -8.84
CA GLU A 123 -0.30 -15.82 -8.16
C GLU A 123 -0.45 -15.75 -6.64
N ILE A 124 -0.76 -14.59 -6.10
CA ILE A 124 -1.09 -14.40 -4.68
C ILE A 124 -2.32 -15.22 -4.31
N THR A 125 -3.36 -15.22 -5.13
CA THR A 125 -4.58 -16.01 -4.91
C THR A 125 -4.29 -17.52 -4.93
N ARG A 126 -3.42 -17.96 -5.83
CA ARG A 126 -2.95 -19.35 -5.85
C ARG A 126 -2.23 -19.71 -4.54
N LEU A 127 -1.34 -18.84 -4.07
CA LEU A 127 -0.62 -19.06 -2.79
C LEU A 127 -1.56 -19.01 -1.59
N ALA A 128 -2.52 -18.07 -1.59
CA ALA A 128 -3.58 -18.01 -0.58
C ALA A 128 -4.34 -19.33 -0.49
N THR A 129 -4.75 -19.87 -1.62
CA THR A 129 -5.45 -21.18 -1.66
C THR A 129 -4.65 -22.32 -1.03
N LEU A 130 -3.33 -22.29 -1.14
CA LEU A 130 -2.44 -23.33 -0.59
C LEU A 130 -2.08 -23.13 0.88
N ARG A 131 -2.31 -21.94 1.43
CA ARG A 131 -1.77 -21.54 2.74
C ARG A 131 -2.82 -21.03 3.71
N ALA A 132 -4.01 -20.69 3.22
CA ALA A 132 -5.07 -20.10 4.03
C ALA A 132 -5.42 -20.98 5.24
N THR A 133 -5.50 -20.34 6.39
CA THR A 133 -6.05 -20.93 7.62
C THR A 133 -7.58 -20.90 7.62
N PRO A 134 -8.26 -21.62 8.51
CA PRO A 134 -9.71 -21.51 8.67
C PRO A 134 -10.15 -20.07 8.98
N GLU A 135 -9.35 -19.33 9.71
CA GLU A 135 -9.59 -17.91 10.06
C GLU A 135 -9.52 -17.02 8.81
N ASP A 136 -8.54 -17.22 7.93
CA ASP A 136 -8.43 -16.51 6.66
C ASP A 136 -9.64 -16.79 5.76
N ILE A 137 -10.04 -18.04 5.65
CA ILE A 137 -11.24 -18.46 4.87
C ILE A 137 -12.47 -17.74 5.41
N SER A 138 -12.65 -17.70 6.73
CA SER A 138 -13.77 -17.01 7.38
C SER A 138 -13.75 -15.50 7.13
N ALA A 139 -12.55 -14.88 7.13
CA ALA A 139 -12.40 -13.46 6.84
C ALA A 139 -12.78 -13.13 5.39
N ILE A 140 -12.33 -13.93 4.42
CA ILE A 140 -12.70 -13.76 3.01
C ILE A 140 -14.21 -13.94 2.82
N GLU A 141 -14.81 -14.96 3.44
CA GLU A 141 -16.24 -15.23 3.37
C GLU A 141 -17.06 -14.05 3.90
N ALA A 142 -16.69 -13.49 5.05
CA ALA A 142 -17.38 -12.36 5.64
C ALA A 142 -17.43 -11.14 4.70
N VAL A 143 -16.34 -10.86 4.00
CA VAL A 143 -16.28 -9.76 3.02
C VAL A 143 -17.17 -10.05 1.82
N VAL A 144 -17.16 -11.27 1.30
CA VAL A 144 -17.99 -11.65 0.14
C VAL A 144 -19.48 -11.56 0.51
N ILE A 145 -19.88 -12.03 1.68
CA ILE A 145 -21.26 -11.90 2.17
C ILE A 145 -21.65 -10.42 2.29
N ALA A 146 -20.78 -9.57 2.83
CA ALA A 146 -21.04 -8.14 2.94
C ALA A 146 -21.23 -7.47 1.55
N GLN A 147 -20.45 -7.88 0.56
CA GLN A 147 -20.59 -7.40 -0.83
C GLN A 147 -21.93 -7.81 -1.45
N GLU A 148 -22.36 -9.04 -1.24
CA GLU A 148 -23.65 -9.53 -1.71
C GLU A 148 -24.83 -8.77 -1.08
N GLN A 149 -24.74 -8.47 0.21
CA GLN A 149 -25.73 -7.66 0.93
C GLN A 149 -25.79 -6.22 0.38
N GLU A 150 -24.65 -5.56 0.16
CA GLU A 150 -24.62 -4.23 -0.46
C GLU A 150 -25.22 -4.25 -1.89
N LEU A 151 -24.92 -5.31 -2.66
CA LEU A 151 -25.42 -5.45 -4.03
C LEU A 151 -26.94 -5.54 -4.08
N VAL A 152 -27.58 -6.21 -3.10
CA VAL A 152 -29.06 -6.24 -2.98
C VAL A 152 -29.62 -4.83 -2.78
N GLY A 153 -28.89 -3.94 -2.07
CA GLY A 153 -29.23 -2.52 -1.92
C GLY A 153 -28.94 -1.66 -3.16
N GLY A 154 -28.41 -2.26 -4.23
CA GLY A 154 -28.04 -1.55 -5.47
C GLY A 154 -26.69 -0.85 -5.40
N GLU A 155 -25.93 -1.08 -4.36
CA GLU A 155 -24.58 -0.51 -4.15
C GLU A 155 -23.52 -1.60 -4.09
N LEU A 156 -22.30 -1.24 -4.33
CA LEU A 156 -21.10 -2.01 -3.99
C LEU A 156 -20.02 -1.01 -3.61
N SER A 157 -19.68 -0.96 -2.33
CA SER A 157 -18.65 -0.05 -1.86
C SER A 157 -17.28 -0.53 -2.37
N ARG A 158 -16.52 0.43 -2.83
CA ARG A 158 -15.13 0.17 -3.23
C ARG A 158 -14.25 -0.21 -2.04
N LYS A 159 -14.69 0.12 -0.85
CA LYS A 159 -14.05 -0.31 0.39
C LYS A 159 -14.09 -1.83 0.53
N LEU A 160 -15.26 -2.45 0.33
CA LEU A 160 -15.39 -3.91 0.38
C LEU A 160 -14.68 -4.60 -0.79
N ASP A 161 -14.66 -3.96 -1.96
CA ASP A 161 -13.90 -4.47 -3.11
C ASP A 161 -12.39 -4.60 -2.77
N MET A 162 -11.81 -3.53 -2.22
CA MET A 162 -10.41 -3.53 -1.79
C MET A 162 -10.14 -4.46 -0.61
N GLU A 163 -11.09 -4.55 0.32
CA GLU A 163 -11.00 -5.42 1.48
C GLU A 163 -10.94 -6.90 1.07
N PHE A 164 -11.68 -7.31 0.04
CA PHE A 164 -11.58 -8.64 -0.53
C PHE A 164 -10.16 -8.97 -0.99
N HIS A 165 -9.58 -8.11 -1.82
CA HIS A 165 -8.21 -8.31 -2.31
C HIS A 165 -7.18 -8.31 -1.16
N ARG A 166 -7.40 -7.48 -0.13
CA ARG A 166 -6.56 -7.46 1.07
C ARG A 166 -6.61 -8.78 1.83
N CYS A 167 -7.80 -9.31 2.10
CA CYS A 167 -7.96 -10.59 2.78
C CYS A 167 -7.32 -11.74 2.01
N VAL A 168 -7.49 -11.78 0.68
CA VAL A 168 -6.82 -12.78 -0.17
C VAL A 168 -5.30 -12.65 -0.10
N ALA A 169 -4.78 -11.42 -0.11
CA ALA A 169 -3.34 -11.20 -0.03
C ALA A 169 -2.76 -11.59 1.34
N GLU A 170 -3.49 -11.37 2.42
CA GLU A 170 -3.09 -11.80 3.76
C GLU A 170 -3.06 -13.33 3.89
N ALA A 171 -4.07 -14.01 3.33
CA ALA A 171 -4.15 -15.47 3.30
C ALA A 171 -2.99 -16.15 2.54
N ALA A 172 -2.27 -15.40 1.71
CA ALA A 172 -1.04 -15.92 1.08
C ALA A 172 0.14 -16.05 2.05
N HIS A 173 0.04 -15.52 3.28
CA HIS A 173 1.08 -15.55 4.32
C HIS A 173 2.46 -15.17 3.80
N ASN A 174 2.51 -14.13 2.94
CA ASN A 174 3.74 -13.52 2.45
C ASN A 174 3.69 -12.00 2.65
N PRO A 175 4.29 -11.48 3.73
CA PRO A 175 4.22 -10.04 4.06
C PRO A 175 4.72 -9.12 2.95
N VAL A 176 5.73 -9.54 2.18
CA VAL A 176 6.29 -8.73 1.09
C VAL A 176 5.29 -8.60 -0.07
N MET A 177 4.69 -9.73 -0.50
CA MET A 177 3.65 -9.72 -1.54
C MET A 177 2.42 -8.92 -1.08
N ASN A 178 2.04 -9.06 0.19
CA ASN A 178 0.94 -8.34 0.78
C ASN A 178 1.16 -6.81 0.73
N ILE A 179 2.33 -6.31 1.15
CA ILE A 179 2.67 -4.89 1.06
C ILE A 179 2.59 -4.40 -0.40
N VAL A 180 3.21 -5.12 -1.33
CA VAL A 180 3.31 -4.69 -2.73
C VAL A 180 1.93 -4.62 -3.38
N VAL A 181 1.12 -5.68 -3.26
CA VAL A 181 -0.20 -5.70 -3.93
C VAL A 181 -1.17 -4.70 -3.31
N ASN A 182 -1.15 -4.54 -1.98
CA ASN A 182 -2.02 -3.56 -1.33
C ASN A 182 -1.61 -2.12 -1.65
N ALA A 183 -0.30 -1.83 -1.79
CA ALA A 183 0.16 -0.52 -2.25
C ALA A 183 -0.28 -0.21 -3.68
N VAL A 184 -0.21 -1.19 -4.58
CA VAL A 184 -0.71 -1.06 -5.96
C VAL A 184 -2.23 -0.84 -5.95
N ASN A 185 -2.99 -1.63 -5.18
CA ASN A 185 -4.43 -1.50 -5.07
C ASN A 185 -4.85 -0.14 -4.49
N GLN A 186 -4.16 0.34 -3.46
CA GLN A 186 -4.40 1.66 -2.89
C GLN A 186 -4.11 2.79 -3.90
N SER A 187 -3.05 2.67 -4.70
CA SER A 187 -2.69 3.66 -5.72
C SER A 187 -3.68 3.71 -6.88
N ILE A 188 -4.27 2.59 -7.25
CA ILE A 188 -5.32 2.51 -8.28
C ILE A 188 -6.67 3.03 -7.78
N ARG A 189 -6.90 3.03 -6.46
CA ARG A 189 -8.18 3.41 -5.86
C ARG A 189 -8.71 4.74 -6.39
N ASP A 190 -7.86 5.75 -6.49
CA ASP A 190 -8.25 7.09 -6.92
C ASP A 190 -8.68 7.12 -8.40
N SER A 191 -8.09 6.27 -9.24
CA SER A 191 -8.49 6.10 -10.64
C SER A 191 -9.83 5.35 -10.75
N ILE A 192 -9.99 4.28 -9.99
CA ILE A 192 -11.23 3.52 -9.89
C ILE A 192 -12.36 4.38 -9.30
N LEU A 193 -12.05 5.30 -8.35
CA LEU A 193 -13.05 6.18 -7.73
C LEU A 193 -13.71 7.13 -8.72
N ARG A 194 -13.05 7.49 -9.81
CA ARG A 194 -13.58 8.38 -10.85
C ARG A 194 -14.46 7.66 -11.86
N SER A 195 -14.28 6.37 -12.06
CA SER A 195 -15.10 5.59 -13.00
C SER A 195 -16.47 5.26 -12.40
N LYS A 196 -17.53 5.42 -13.19
CA LYS A 196 -18.89 5.03 -12.79
C LYS A 196 -19.05 3.53 -13.11
N ARG A 197 -19.15 2.69 -12.08
CA ARG A 197 -19.49 1.28 -12.26
C ARG A 197 -20.99 1.14 -12.58
N THR A 198 -21.31 0.50 -13.69
CA THR A 198 -22.68 0.10 -13.99
C THR A 198 -23.18 -0.96 -13.00
N GLU A 199 -24.48 -1.15 -12.89
CA GLU A 199 -25.07 -2.22 -12.07
C GLU A 199 -24.57 -3.60 -12.51
N GLU A 200 -24.49 -3.81 -13.81
CA GLU A 200 -23.98 -5.06 -14.38
C GLU A 200 -22.53 -5.32 -13.96
N MET A 201 -21.68 -4.29 -14.02
CA MET A 201 -20.29 -4.41 -13.58
C MET A 201 -20.18 -4.73 -12.10
N ARG A 202 -21.03 -4.13 -11.24
CA ARG A 202 -21.07 -4.46 -9.82
C ARG A 202 -21.43 -5.94 -9.58
N LYS A 203 -22.47 -6.42 -10.28
CA LYS A 203 -22.89 -7.84 -10.22
C LYS A 203 -21.75 -8.78 -10.64
N ARG A 204 -21.06 -8.46 -11.73
CA ARG A 204 -19.93 -9.27 -12.22
C ARG A 204 -18.78 -9.31 -11.20
N VAL A 205 -18.41 -8.18 -10.60
CA VAL A 205 -17.36 -8.14 -9.56
C VAL A 205 -17.72 -9.05 -8.39
N VAL A 206 -18.94 -8.96 -7.87
CA VAL A 206 -19.38 -9.81 -6.74
C VAL A 206 -19.40 -11.29 -7.14
N THR A 207 -19.83 -11.62 -8.35
CA THR A 207 -19.78 -12.99 -8.86
C THR A 207 -18.35 -13.51 -8.92
N TYR A 208 -17.40 -12.74 -9.46
CA TYR A 208 -15.99 -13.12 -9.46
C TYR A 208 -15.45 -13.36 -8.06
N HIS A 209 -15.76 -12.48 -7.10
CA HIS A 209 -15.28 -12.62 -5.74
C HIS A 209 -15.85 -13.87 -5.06
N ARG A 210 -17.13 -14.19 -5.30
CA ARG A 210 -17.75 -15.43 -4.82
C ARG A 210 -17.05 -16.67 -5.43
N ASP A 211 -16.83 -16.67 -6.73
CA ASP A 211 -16.20 -17.79 -7.44
C ASP A 211 -14.74 -17.99 -6.98
N ILE A 212 -13.99 -16.89 -6.76
CA ILE A 212 -12.64 -16.95 -6.21
C ILE A 212 -12.67 -17.53 -4.80
N PHE A 213 -13.56 -17.05 -3.94
CA PHE A 213 -13.70 -17.56 -2.57
C PHE A 213 -14.01 -19.06 -2.57
N GLU A 214 -14.94 -19.53 -3.39
CA GLU A 214 -15.28 -20.97 -3.48
C GLU A 214 -14.08 -21.81 -3.95
N ALA A 215 -13.32 -21.29 -4.91
CA ALA A 215 -12.09 -21.95 -5.36
C ALA A 215 -11.01 -22.01 -4.26
N VAL A 216 -10.84 -20.92 -3.50
CA VAL A 216 -9.93 -20.87 -2.35
C VAL A 216 -10.39 -21.84 -1.27
N ARG A 217 -11.66 -21.81 -0.89
CA ARG A 217 -12.24 -22.70 0.13
C ARG A 217 -12.12 -24.17 -0.21
N SER A 218 -12.28 -24.50 -1.49
CA SER A 218 -12.16 -25.89 -1.98
C SER A 218 -10.71 -26.37 -2.19
N GLY A 219 -9.71 -25.50 -1.99
CA GLY A 219 -8.30 -25.82 -2.21
C GLY A 219 -7.89 -25.90 -3.68
N ASN A 220 -8.73 -25.42 -4.62
CA ASN A 220 -8.43 -25.49 -6.05
C ASN A 220 -7.61 -24.25 -6.51
N ALA A 221 -6.31 -24.29 -6.24
CA ALA A 221 -5.39 -23.18 -6.44
C ALA A 221 -5.29 -22.72 -7.91
N GLU A 222 -5.32 -23.64 -8.87
CA GLU A 222 -5.26 -23.28 -10.29
C GLU A 222 -6.56 -22.66 -10.79
N LEU A 223 -7.70 -23.09 -10.27
CA LEU A 223 -8.98 -22.47 -10.57
C LEU A 223 -9.05 -21.07 -9.99
N ALA A 224 -8.69 -20.89 -8.71
CA ALA A 224 -8.66 -19.60 -8.04
C ALA A 224 -7.78 -18.59 -8.79
N LYS A 225 -6.57 -19.01 -9.19
CA LYS A 225 -5.65 -18.22 -10.02
C LYS A 225 -6.31 -17.76 -11.33
N ARG A 226 -6.94 -18.68 -12.07
CA ARG A 226 -7.58 -18.36 -13.36
C ARG A 226 -8.74 -17.37 -13.19
N ILE A 227 -9.59 -17.57 -12.18
CA ILE A 227 -10.72 -16.68 -11.94
C ILE A 227 -10.23 -15.28 -11.55
N MET A 228 -9.23 -15.17 -10.67
CA MET A 228 -8.64 -13.88 -10.31
C MET A 228 -8.05 -13.16 -11.54
N ASN A 229 -7.36 -13.88 -12.41
CA ASN A 229 -6.85 -13.28 -13.64
C ASN A 229 -7.98 -12.72 -14.52
N SER A 230 -9.04 -13.49 -14.71
CA SER A 230 -10.22 -13.05 -15.49
C SER A 230 -10.87 -11.82 -14.84
N HIS A 231 -11.00 -11.81 -13.50
CA HIS A 231 -11.54 -10.70 -12.75
C HIS A 231 -10.74 -9.40 -12.97
N VAL A 232 -9.42 -9.45 -12.79
CA VAL A 232 -8.54 -8.27 -12.92
C VAL A 232 -8.55 -7.71 -14.35
N VAL A 233 -8.49 -8.59 -15.36
CA VAL A 233 -8.54 -8.21 -16.78
C VAL A 233 -9.89 -7.59 -17.15
N ASP A 234 -11.00 -8.16 -16.69
CA ASP A 234 -12.34 -7.67 -16.97
C ASP A 234 -12.57 -6.27 -16.39
N VAL A 235 -12.12 -6.04 -15.14
CA VAL A 235 -12.16 -4.71 -14.51
C VAL A 235 -11.30 -3.70 -15.27
N GLN A 236 -10.14 -4.10 -15.79
CA GLN A 236 -9.27 -3.24 -16.60
C GLN A 236 -9.95 -2.76 -17.87
N CYS A 237 -10.54 -3.67 -18.65
CA CYS A 237 -11.21 -3.32 -19.90
C CYS A 237 -12.30 -2.25 -19.68
N HIS A 238 -13.00 -2.30 -18.55
CA HIS A 238 -14.03 -1.31 -18.22
C HIS A 238 -13.48 0.05 -17.79
N LEU A 239 -12.31 0.09 -17.15
CA LEU A 239 -11.65 1.36 -16.78
C LEU A 239 -11.16 2.11 -18.02
N GLU A 240 -10.58 1.40 -18.99
CA GLU A 240 -10.05 1.99 -20.23
C GLU A 240 -11.16 2.55 -21.13
N THR A 241 -12.33 1.92 -21.17
CA THR A 241 -13.48 2.43 -21.95
C THR A 241 -14.13 3.65 -21.33
N SER A 242 -14.04 3.83 -20.00
CA SER A 242 -14.61 4.96 -19.28
C SER A 242 -13.74 6.22 -19.30
N ASP A 243 -12.45 6.11 -19.62
CA ASP A 243 -11.52 7.25 -19.74
C ASP A 243 -11.62 7.93 -21.13
N HIS A 244 -12.42 7.39 -22.05
CA HIS A 244 -12.63 7.92 -23.41
C HIS A 244 -14.00 8.57 -23.63
N GLU A 245 -14.87 8.61 -22.62
CA GLU A 245 -16.15 9.34 -22.62
C GLU A 245 -16.06 10.58 -21.69
#